data_a4d0bae9fe58ad27f2e1074b1e28cf94
#
_entry.id   a4d0bae9fe58ad27f2e1074b1e28cf94
#
_cell.length_a   1.000
_cell.length_b   1.000
_cell.length_c   1.000
_cell.angle_alpha   90.00
_cell.angle_beta   90.00
_cell.angle_gamma   90.00
#
_symmetry.space_group_name_H-M   'P 1'
#
loop_
_entity.id
_entity.type
_entity.pdbx_description
1 polymer ?
#
loop_
_entity_poly.entity_id
_entity_poly.type
_entity_poly.pdbx_seq_one_letter_code
_entity_poly.pdbx_strand_id
1 'polypeptide(L)'
;MSLEQEAGQGLQAERLLEELSPYIVMVREAIVQKWESSPVGDKEGQHELRLMRKLLGDVEANIKTAIETGKLARIQIERDSKLELVKKVVRRFA
;
A
#
# COMPACT_ATOMS: atom_id res chain seq x y z
N MET A 1 -1.35 17.84 0.78
CA MET A 1 -2.06 16.88 1.66
C MET A 1 -1.51 17.03 3.07
N SER A 2 -2.36 17.06 4.09
CA SER A 2 -1.89 17.18 5.48
C SER A 2 -1.33 15.86 6.01
N LEU A 3 -0.51 15.92 7.06
CA LEU A 3 0.03 14.72 7.71
C LEU A 3 -1.08 13.83 8.27
N GLU A 4 -2.13 14.43 8.84
CA GLU A 4 -3.28 13.70 9.38
C GLU A 4 -4.04 12.94 8.28
N GLN A 5 -4.21 13.57 7.11
CA GLN A 5 -4.82 12.91 5.96
C GLN A 5 -3.97 11.75 5.45
N GLU A 6 -2.66 11.94 5.36
CA GLU A 6 -1.73 10.88 4.93
C GLU A 6 -1.73 9.71 5.91
N ALA A 7 -1.71 9.99 7.23
CA ALA A 7 -1.78 8.96 8.26
C ALA A 7 -3.10 8.20 8.19
N GLY A 8 -4.23 8.88 8.02
CA GLY A 8 -5.56 8.27 7.88
C GLY A 8 -5.67 7.41 6.63
N GLN A 9 -5.17 7.89 5.51
CA GLN A 9 -5.14 7.13 4.25
C GLN A 9 -4.26 5.89 4.35
N GLY A 10 -3.13 5.99 5.08
CA GLY A 10 -2.26 4.85 5.33
C GLY A 10 -2.94 3.76 6.14
N LEU A 11 -3.72 4.12 7.17
CA LEU A 11 -4.51 3.16 7.95
C LEU A 11 -5.62 2.51 7.14
N GLN A 12 -6.30 3.27 6.29
CA GLN A 12 -7.29 2.73 5.36
C GLN A 12 -6.65 1.77 4.36
N ALA A 13 -5.45 2.11 3.86
CA ALA A 13 -4.71 1.24 2.95
C ALA A 13 -4.28 -0.07 3.61
N GLU A 14 -3.87 -0.04 4.89
CA GLU A 14 -3.57 -1.27 5.64
C GLU A 14 -4.78 -2.19 5.73
N ARG A 15 -5.94 -1.65 6.09
CA ARG A 15 -7.20 -2.42 6.15
C ARG A 15 -7.57 -2.98 4.78
N LEU A 16 -7.45 -2.15 3.74
CA LEU A 16 -7.74 -2.58 2.38
C LEU A 16 -6.84 -3.73 1.96
N LEU A 17 -5.54 -3.64 2.25
CA LEU A 17 -4.59 -4.71 1.93
C LEU A 17 -4.92 -6.00 2.66
N GLU A 18 -5.27 -5.94 3.95
CA GLU A 18 -5.68 -7.11 4.72
C GLU A 18 -6.92 -7.77 4.12
N GLU A 19 -7.93 -6.98 3.77
CA GLU A 19 -9.17 -7.49 3.16
C GLU A 19 -8.94 -8.07 1.77
N LEU A 20 -8.08 -7.45 0.96
CA LEU A 20 -7.82 -7.86 -0.42
C LEU A 20 -6.77 -8.96 -0.55
N SER A 21 -5.89 -9.15 0.46
CA SER A 21 -4.81 -10.13 0.38
C SER A 21 -5.24 -11.52 -0.06
N PRO A 22 -6.31 -12.13 0.48
CA PRO A 22 -6.77 -13.45 0.02
C PRO A 22 -7.18 -13.44 -1.45
N TYR A 23 -7.82 -12.36 -1.91
CA TYR A 23 -8.24 -12.23 -3.31
C TYR A 23 -7.05 -12.02 -4.24
N ILE A 24 -6.06 -11.24 -3.82
CA ILE A 24 -4.82 -11.03 -4.58
C ILE A 24 -4.10 -12.37 -4.79
N VAL A 25 -3.96 -13.16 -3.74
CA VAL A 25 -3.36 -14.50 -3.84
C VAL A 25 -4.15 -15.38 -4.79
N MET A 26 -5.48 -15.40 -4.66
CA MET A 26 -6.37 -16.19 -5.50
C MET A 26 -6.25 -15.81 -6.98
N VAL A 27 -6.24 -14.51 -7.28
CA VAL A 27 -6.12 -14.01 -8.67
C VAL A 27 -4.73 -14.35 -9.22
N ARG A 28 -3.69 -14.19 -8.43
CA ARG A 28 -2.32 -14.53 -8.84
C ARG A 28 -2.17 -16.02 -9.18
N GLU A 29 -2.73 -16.88 -8.36
CA GLU A 29 -2.76 -18.32 -8.62
C GLU A 29 -3.58 -18.67 -9.86
N ALA A 30 -4.72 -18.03 -10.06
CA ALA A 30 -5.54 -18.22 -11.26
C ALA A 30 -4.79 -17.80 -12.54
N ILE A 31 -4.04 -16.71 -12.50
CA ILE A 31 -3.20 -16.27 -13.62
C ILE A 31 -2.14 -17.30 -13.94
N VAL A 32 -1.45 -17.83 -12.93
CA VAL A 32 -0.42 -18.87 -13.11
C VAL A 32 -1.01 -20.11 -13.71
N GLN A 33 -2.15 -20.59 -13.20
CA GLN A 33 -2.83 -21.79 -13.72
C GLN A 33 -3.25 -21.62 -15.18
N LYS A 34 -3.81 -20.47 -15.53
CA LYS A 34 -4.16 -20.17 -16.93
C LYS A 34 -2.94 -20.12 -17.83
N TRP A 35 -1.84 -19.56 -17.33
CA TRP A 35 -0.57 -19.53 -18.07
C TRP A 35 -0.08 -20.94 -18.35
N GLU A 36 -0.05 -21.80 -17.33
CA GLU A 36 0.41 -23.17 -17.46
C GLU A 36 -0.45 -24.01 -18.39
N SER A 37 -1.76 -23.78 -18.40
CA SER A 37 -2.69 -24.51 -19.26
C SER A 37 -2.88 -23.88 -20.64
N SER A 38 -2.30 -22.72 -20.90
CA SER A 38 -2.45 -22.05 -22.19
C SER A 38 -1.66 -22.76 -23.29
N PRO A 39 -2.18 -22.82 -24.53
CA PRO A 39 -1.44 -23.36 -25.65
C PRO A 39 -0.15 -22.59 -25.90
N VAL A 40 0.93 -23.30 -26.23
CA VAL A 40 2.26 -22.69 -26.44
C VAL A 40 2.24 -21.62 -27.53
N GLY A 41 1.35 -21.75 -28.50
CA GLY A 41 1.20 -20.79 -29.60
C GLY A 41 0.28 -19.60 -29.31
N ASP A 42 -0.40 -19.59 -28.17
CA ASP A 42 -1.36 -18.50 -27.81
C ASP A 42 -0.61 -17.29 -27.23
N LYS A 43 0.04 -16.55 -28.10
CA LYS A 43 0.84 -15.37 -27.70
C LYS A 43 -0.01 -14.23 -27.18
N GLU A 44 -1.21 -14.03 -27.74
CA GLU A 44 -2.13 -12.97 -27.28
C GLU A 44 -2.66 -13.26 -25.87
N GLY A 45 -3.12 -14.49 -25.63
CA GLY A 45 -3.59 -14.91 -24.32
C GLY A 45 -2.49 -14.82 -23.26
N GLN A 46 -1.28 -15.23 -23.59
CA GLN A 46 -0.13 -15.14 -22.71
C GLN A 46 0.24 -13.68 -22.41
N HIS A 47 0.16 -12.81 -23.41
CA HIS A 47 0.40 -11.37 -23.25
C HIS A 47 -0.63 -10.73 -22.32
N GLU A 48 -1.90 -11.06 -22.48
CA GLU A 48 -2.97 -10.57 -21.59
C GLU A 48 -2.76 -11.00 -20.15
N LEU A 49 -2.40 -12.26 -19.91
CA LEU A 49 -2.08 -12.77 -18.57
C LEU A 49 -0.91 -12.02 -17.95
N ARG A 50 0.09 -11.72 -18.73
CA ARG A 50 1.25 -10.95 -18.30
C ARG A 50 0.89 -9.53 -17.89
N LEU A 51 0.01 -8.87 -18.68
CA LEU A 51 -0.50 -7.55 -18.34
C LEU A 51 -1.35 -7.56 -17.07
N MET A 52 -2.20 -8.56 -16.90
CA MET A 52 -3.00 -8.72 -15.69
C MET A 52 -2.11 -8.87 -14.46
N ARG A 53 -1.08 -9.68 -14.55
CA ARG A 53 -0.12 -9.88 -13.46
C ARG A 53 0.61 -8.58 -13.11
N LYS A 54 1.02 -7.82 -14.11
CA LYS A 54 1.68 -6.53 -13.93
C LYS A 54 0.76 -5.53 -13.25
N LEU A 55 -0.48 -5.42 -13.72
CA LEU A 55 -1.47 -4.52 -13.12
C LEU A 55 -1.75 -4.88 -11.66
N LEU A 56 -1.88 -6.16 -11.35
CA LEU A 56 -2.07 -6.62 -9.98
C LEU A 56 -0.90 -6.21 -9.09
N GLY A 57 0.32 -6.38 -9.57
CA GLY A 57 1.54 -5.96 -8.87
C GLY A 57 1.60 -4.44 -8.66
N ASP A 58 1.19 -3.66 -9.66
CA ASP A 58 1.16 -2.20 -9.56
C ASP A 58 0.13 -1.71 -8.54
N VAL A 59 -1.05 -2.30 -8.51
CA VAL A 59 -2.08 -1.99 -7.50
C VAL A 59 -1.58 -2.31 -6.10
N GLU A 60 -0.99 -3.47 -5.90
CA GLU A 60 -0.42 -3.89 -4.63
C GLU A 60 0.71 -2.94 -4.19
N ALA A 61 1.59 -2.56 -5.11
CA ALA A 61 2.68 -1.62 -4.83
C ALA A 61 2.15 -0.23 -4.44
N ASN A 62 1.10 0.25 -5.10
CA ASN A 62 0.49 1.54 -4.77
C ASN A 62 -0.14 1.53 -3.37
N ILE A 63 -0.80 0.43 -3.00
CA ILE A 63 -1.35 0.28 -1.65
C ILE A 63 -0.24 0.28 -0.61
N LYS A 64 0.84 -0.46 -0.85
CA LYS A 64 2.01 -0.49 0.04
C LYS A 64 2.67 0.87 0.19
N THR A 65 2.76 1.64 -0.89
CA THR A 65 3.27 3.01 -0.86
C THR A 65 2.40 3.91 0.02
N ALA A 66 1.09 3.80 -0.08
CA ALA A 66 0.16 4.56 0.78
C ALA A 66 0.33 4.20 2.26
N ILE A 67 0.55 2.92 2.57
CA ILE A 67 0.83 2.45 3.93
C ILE A 67 2.13 3.07 4.46
N GLU A 68 3.21 3.03 3.67
CA GLU A 68 4.51 3.59 4.06
C GLU A 68 4.42 5.11 4.30
N THR A 69 3.77 5.82 3.40
CA THR A 69 3.53 7.26 3.53
C THR A 69 2.75 7.57 4.81
N GLY A 70 1.72 6.79 5.11
CA GLY A 70 0.93 6.94 6.32
C GLY A 70 1.74 6.69 7.59
N LYS A 71 2.62 5.69 7.59
CA LYS A 71 3.51 5.41 8.73
C LYS A 71 4.47 6.56 8.98
N LEU A 72 5.07 7.09 7.93
CA LEU A 72 5.97 8.25 8.04
C LEU A 72 5.22 9.49 8.56
N ALA A 73 4.01 9.73 8.08
CA ALA A 73 3.18 10.84 8.55
C ALA A 73 2.85 10.71 10.04
N ARG A 74 2.51 9.50 10.51
CA ARG A 74 2.26 9.24 11.94
C ARG A 74 3.47 9.52 12.81
N ILE A 75 4.64 9.09 12.36
CA ILE A 75 5.91 9.36 13.06
C ILE A 75 6.16 10.87 13.16
N GLN A 76 5.93 11.60 12.10
CA GLN A 76 6.12 13.05 12.08
C GLN A 76 5.11 13.78 12.96
N ILE A 77 3.84 13.38 12.95
CA ILE A 77 2.81 13.91 13.85
C ILE A 77 3.22 13.72 15.31
N GLU A 78 3.66 12.53 15.66
CA GLU A 78 4.11 12.20 17.01
C GLU A 78 5.31 13.05 17.42
N ARG A 79 6.27 13.21 16.52
CA ARG A 79 7.46 14.05 16.75
C ARG A 79 7.07 15.50 16.96
N ASP A 80 6.19 16.05 16.14
CA ASP A 80 5.72 17.43 16.24
C ASP A 80 4.96 17.66 17.55
N SER A 81 4.14 16.71 17.98
CA SER A 81 3.42 16.76 19.25
C SER A 81 4.38 16.78 20.44
N LYS A 82 5.43 15.96 20.43
CA LYS A 82 6.47 15.94 21.46
C LYS A 82 7.24 17.26 21.49
N LEU A 83 7.57 17.81 20.32
CA LEU A 83 8.26 19.08 20.19
C LEU A 83 7.43 20.24 20.78
N GLU A 84 6.15 20.27 20.51
CA GLU A 84 5.24 21.28 21.08
C GLU A 84 5.16 21.18 22.61
N LEU A 85 5.14 19.98 23.16
CA LEU A 85 5.19 19.76 24.59
C LEU A 85 6.48 20.33 25.21
N VAL A 86 7.63 20.05 24.62
CA VAL A 86 8.92 20.57 25.07
C VAL A 86 8.93 22.10 25.04
N LYS A 87 8.44 22.72 23.97
CA LYS A 87 8.33 24.17 23.86
C LYS A 87 7.47 24.79 24.97
N LYS A 88 6.34 24.16 25.30
CA LYS A 88 5.46 24.61 26.39
C LYS A 88 6.16 24.54 27.74
N VAL A 89 6.89 23.48 28.01
CA VAL A 89 7.66 23.32 29.26
C VAL A 89 8.73 24.40 29.36
N VAL A 90 9.51 24.61 28.31
CA VAL A 90 10.56 25.64 28.26
C VAL A 90 9.96 27.04 28.51
N ARG A 91 8.84 27.39 27.87
CA ARG A 91 8.17 28.68 28.08
C ARG A 91 7.71 28.87 29.53
N ARG A 92 7.27 27.80 30.19
CA ARG A 92 6.77 27.87 31.56
C ARG A 92 7.90 28.13 32.56
N PHE A 93 9.10 27.61 32.29
CA PHE A 93 10.24 27.70 33.19
C PHE A 93 11.32 28.71 32.76
N ALA A 94 11.16 29.33 31.63
CA ALA A 94 12.01 30.41 31.18
C ALA A 94 11.44 31.78 31.63
#